data_e13a10cc1d19a7b529438b1cccd31dc7
#
_entry.id   e13a10cc1d19a7b529438b1cccd31dc7
#
_cell.length_a   1.000
_cell.length_b   1.000
_cell.length_c   1.000
_cell.angle_alpha   90.00
_cell.angle_beta   90.00
_cell.angle_gamma   90.00
#
_symmetry.space_group_name_H-M   'P 1'
#
loop_
_entity.id
_entity.type
_entity.pdbx_description
1 polymer ?
#
loop_
_entity_poly.entity_id
_entity_poly.type
_entity_poly.pdbx_seq_one_letter_code
_entity_poly.pdbx_strand_id
1 'polypeptide(L)'
;MTRVFTRCKRHLAILPAAMLLSHVPSAFAADGFDYTYLEAGYGIDSTIQAFGQSYDSDDSYRIDGSYQFNPHVFAAVQYYSAGYDFEGNSDFGFSGYSLGVGYKGRISGKDAMPVEWFAVLSYEHNRTHSQLHDVNHHENRDGSGLKAGIRAAVTDRLELMVSACQQSYGGAFLLRNGDLDSLSFELGGVLDLRNNWSLTTSYRTGELDYLTLPNYPSKYKLELDRDEVFVGVRWAFD
;
A
#
# COMPACT_ATOMS: atom_id res chain seq x y z
N MET A 1 -33.77 23.83 -9.57
CA MET A 1 -32.50 24.52 -9.83
C MET A 1 -31.42 23.45 -9.92
N THR A 2 -31.02 23.10 -11.12
CA THR A 2 -30.12 22.00 -11.42
C THR A 2 -28.67 22.51 -11.40
N ARG A 3 -27.89 22.21 -10.38
CA ARG A 3 -26.46 22.52 -10.36
C ARG A 3 -25.73 21.44 -11.14
N VAL A 4 -25.24 21.79 -12.31
CA VAL A 4 -24.31 21.02 -13.11
C VAL A 4 -22.94 21.14 -12.43
N PHE A 5 -22.50 20.11 -11.71
CA PHE A 5 -21.12 20.01 -11.23
C PHE A 5 -20.23 19.60 -12.40
N THR A 6 -19.45 20.54 -12.87
CA THR A 6 -18.40 20.33 -13.86
C THR A 6 -17.28 19.51 -13.20
N ARG A 7 -17.19 18.24 -13.56
CA ARG A 7 -16.04 17.35 -13.19
C ARG A 7 -14.75 17.97 -13.74
N CYS A 8 -14.00 18.61 -12.87
CA CYS A 8 -12.63 18.97 -13.17
C CYS A 8 -11.79 17.68 -13.09
N LYS A 9 -11.60 17.01 -14.21
CA LYS A 9 -10.61 15.93 -14.34
C LYS A 9 -9.23 16.56 -14.14
N ARG A 10 -8.71 16.52 -12.92
CA ARG A 10 -7.30 16.76 -12.66
C ARG A 10 -6.54 15.54 -13.20
N HIS A 11 -6.16 15.60 -14.46
CA HIS A 11 -5.11 14.74 -14.97
C HIS A 11 -3.83 15.13 -14.22
N LEU A 12 -3.49 14.37 -13.19
CA LEU A 12 -2.18 14.44 -12.56
C LEU A 12 -1.17 14.14 -13.66
N ALA A 13 -0.45 15.17 -14.08
CA ALA A 13 0.65 15.03 -15.03
C ALA A 13 1.79 14.29 -14.33
N ILE A 14 1.74 12.98 -14.32
CA ILE A 14 2.88 12.10 -13.98
C ILE A 14 3.83 12.13 -15.16
N LEU A 15 4.49 13.26 -15.35
CA LEU A 15 5.66 13.47 -16.23
C LEU A 15 6.21 14.86 -15.93
N PRO A 16 7.48 15.05 -15.69
CA PRO A 16 8.64 14.43 -16.35
C PRO A 16 9.83 14.12 -15.42
N ALA A 17 9.77 13.13 -14.56
CA ALA A 17 10.98 12.66 -13.87
C ALA A 17 11.88 11.79 -14.76
N ALA A 18 11.37 11.34 -15.89
CA ALA A 18 12.09 10.43 -16.78
C ALA A 18 13.18 11.08 -17.66
N MET A 19 13.24 12.41 -17.75
CA MET A 19 14.17 13.09 -18.70
C MET A 19 15.48 13.59 -18.09
N LEU A 20 15.73 13.41 -16.80
CA LEU A 20 17.01 13.82 -16.16
C LEU A 20 18.02 12.68 -15.98
N LEU A 21 17.75 11.50 -16.55
CA LEU A 21 18.51 10.28 -16.26
C LEU A 21 19.55 9.89 -17.32
N SER A 22 19.90 10.74 -18.26
CA SER A 22 20.68 10.31 -19.43
C SER A 22 22.21 10.29 -19.29
N HIS A 23 22.81 10.62 -18.14
CA HIS A 23 24.28 10.59 -18.01
C HIS A 23 24.74 10.27 -16.57
N VAL A 24 24.47 9.05 -16.11
CA VAL A 24 25.14 8.55 -14.89
C VAL A 24 25.87 7.24 -15.25
N PRO A 25 27.21 7.16 -15.04
CA PRO A 25 27.93 5.91 -15.26
C PRO A 25 27.41 4.85 -14.30
N SER A 26 27.09 3.68 -14.87
CA SER A 26 26.54 2.52 -14.18
C SER A 26 27.59 1.87 -13.27
N ALA A 27 27.60 2.23 -12.01
CA ALA A 27 28.11 1.40 -10.94
C ALA A 27 26.90 0.66 -10.34
N PHE A 28 26.58 -0.51 -10.89
CA PHE A 28 25.52 -1.37 -10.36
C PHE A 28 25.86 -1.73 -8.92
N ALA A 29 24.93 -1.52 -8.00
CA ALA A 29 25.04 -2.10 -6.68
C ALA A 29 25.17 -3.63 -6.83
N ALA A 30 26.35 -4.15 -6.51
CA ALA A 30 26.72 -5.55 -6.80
C ALA A 30 25.91 -6.56 -5.96
N ASP A 31 25.22 -6.13 -4.90
CA ASP A 31 24.66 -6.98 -3.86
C ASP A 31 23.13 -7.08 -3.81
N GLY A 32 22.39 -6.50 -4.76
CA GLY A 32 20.92 -6.60 -4.77
C GLY A 32 20.23 -5.48 -3.98
N PHE A 33 18.92 -5.68 -3.68
CA PHE A 33 18.10 -4.71 -2.97
C PHE A 33 18.23 -4.85 -1.47
N ASP A 34 18.22 -3.71 -0.77
CA ASP A 34 18.18 -3.70 0.68
C ASP A 34 16.79 -4.07 1.20
N TYR A 35 16.75 -5.04 2.13
CA TYR A 35 15.55 -5.47 2.85
C TYR A 35 15.66 -5.24 4.36
N THR A 36 16.63 -4.42 4.79
CA THR A 36 16.81 -4.01 6.18
C THR A 36 16.60 -2.51 6.27
N TYR A 37 15.35 -2.09 6.51
CA TYR A 37 14.97 -0.68 6.50
C TYR A 37 13.78 -0.37 7.39
N LEU A 38 13.62 0.92 7.69
CA LEU A 38 12.42 1.55 8.22
C LEU A 38 11.97 2.66 7.27
N GLU A 39 10.69 2.71 6.96
CA GLU A 39 10.08 3.71 6.07
C GLU A 39 8.88 4.34 6.76
N ALA A 40 8.73 5.66 6.60
CA ALA A 40 7.53 6.38 6.97
C ALA A 40 7.01 7.16 5.76
N GLY A 41 5.72 7.01 5.47
CA GLY A 41 5.05 7.64 4.34
C GLY A 41 3.77 8.35 4.76
N TYR A 42 3.47 9.44 4.07
CA TYR A 42 2.23 10.20 4.18
C TYR A 42 1.46 10.14 2.86
N GLY A 43 0.15 9.92 2.94
CA GLY A 43 -0.73 9.94 1.77
C GLY A 43 -1.02 11.38 1.37
N ILE A 44 -0.60 11.73 0.16
CA ILE A 44 -0.82 13.07 -0.42
C ILE A 44 -2.10 13.14 -1.25
N ASP A 45 -2.64 11.97 -1.62
CA ASP A 45 -3.90 11.81 -2.33
C ASP A 45 -4.41 10.40 -1.97
N SER A 46 -5.54 10.35 -1.27
CA SER A 46 -6.15 9.09 -0.87
C SER A 46 -7.66 9.24 -0.99
N THR A 47 -8.27 8.40 -1.80
CA THR A 47 -9.71 8.43 -2.06
C THR A 47 -10.32 7.06 -1.84
N ILE A 48 -11.56 7.05 -1.36
CA ILE A 48 -12.41 5.87 -1.30
C ILE A 48 -13.70 6.13 -2.06
N GLN A 49 -14.12 5.17 -2.86
CA GLN A 49 -15.40 5.25 -3.56
C GLN A 49 -16.39 4.31 -2.91
N ALA A 50 -17.53 4.86 -2.49
CA ALA A 50 -18.62 4.12 -1.89
C ALA A 50 -19.96 4.62 -2.44
N PHE A 51 -20.87 3.72 -2.79
CA PHE A 51 -22.21 4.05 -3.29
C PHE A 51 -22.23 5.03 -4.50
N GLY A 52 -21.17 4.96 -5.34
CA GLY A 52 -21.01 5.83 -6.51
C GLY A 52 -20.57 7.26 -6.19
N GLN A 53 -20.14 7.54 -4.97
CA GLN A 53 -19.55 8.79 -4.52
C GLN A 53 -18.07 8.57 -4.15
N SER A 54 -17.25 9.60 -4.32
CA SER A 54 -15.83 9.60 -3.95
C SER A 54 -15.64 10.48 -2.73
N TYR A 55 -14.89 9.99 -1.77
CA TYR A 55 -14.56 10.66 -0.51
C TYR A 55 -13.04 10.75 -0.40
N ASP A 56 -12.56 11.95 -0.14
CA ASP A 56 -11.13 12.18 0.03
C ASP A 56 -10.74 11.89 1.49
N SER A 57 -9.51 11.40 1.70
CA SER A 57 -8.96 11.20 3.03
C SER A 57 -8.40 12.51 3.57
N ASP A 58 -8.70 12.80 4.82
CA ASP A 58 -8.09 13.92 5.54
C ASP A 58 -6.66 13.60 5.96
N ASP A 59 -6.44 12.37 6.43
CA ASP A 59 -5.16 11.88 6.92
C ASP A 59 -4.93 10.43 6.51
N SER A 60 -3.80 10.19 5.84
CA SER A 60 -3.34 8.82 5.62
C SER A 60 -1.84 8.72 5.85
N TYR A 61 -1.40 7.72 6.62
CA TYR A 61 0.01 7.48 6.88
C TYR A 61 0.32 6.00 6.97
N ARG A 62 1.58 5.68 6.65
CA ARG A 62 2.11 4.32 6.64
C ARG A 62 3.50 4.29 7.25
N ILE A 63 3.76 3.26 8.03
CA ILE A 63 5.09 2.92 8.54
C ILE A 63 5.37 1.49 8.12
N ASP A 64 6.47 1.28 7.40
CA ASP A 64 6.93 -0.02 6.94
C ASP A 64 8.30 -0.31 7.54
N GLY A 65 8.50 -1.53 7.97
CA GLY A 65 9.80 -2.03 8.42
C GLY A 65 10.10 -3.38 7.81
N SER A 66 11.37 -3.62 7.52
CA SER A 66 11.83 -4.91 7.03
C SER A 66 13.20 -5.22 7.62
N TYR A 67 13.44 -6.50 7.91
CA TYR A 67 14.72 -7.00 8.41
C TYR A 67 15.09 -8.30 7.72
N GLN A 68 16.25 -8.30 7.07
CA GLN A 68 16.76 -9.45 6.32
C GLN A 68 17.60 -10.36 7.24
N PHE A 69 17.18 -11.61 7.38
CA PHE A 69 17.91 -12.63 8.18
C PHE A 69 19.00 -13.34 7.40
N ASN A 70 18.78 -13.52 6.10
CA ASN A 70 19.72 -14.17 5.19
C ASN A 70 19.43 -13.70 3.75
N PRO A 71 20.21 -14.09 2.73
CA PRO A 71 20.03 -13.61 1.36
C PRO A 71 18.63 -13.80 0.75
N HIS A 72 17.80 -14.69 1.33
CA HIS A 72 16.50 -15.04 0.78
C HIS A 72 15.31 -14.76 1.70
N VAL A 73 15.53 -14.65 3.01
CA VAL A 73 14.44 -14.56 4.00
C VAL A 73 14.51 -13.25 4.77
N PHE A 74 13.37 -12.59 4.89
CA PHE A 74 13.21 -11.35 5.65
C PHE A 74 11.90 -11.34 6.45
N ALA A 75 11.86 -10.58 7.55
CA ALA A 75 10.64 -10.19 8.21
C ALA A 75 10.14 -8.88 7.60
N ALA A 76 8.82 -8.67 7.63
CA ALA A 76 8.20 -7.42 7.25
C ALA A 76 7.16 -7.02 8.30
N VAL A 77 7.08 -5.74 8.60
CA VAL A 77 6.06 -5.14 9.44
C VAL A 77 5.50 -3.92 8.72
N GLN A 78 4.20 -3.74 8.79
CA GLN A 78 3.54 -2.54 8.28
C GLN A 78 2.52 -2.06 9.30
N TYR A 79 2.41 -0.77 9.47
CA TYR A 79 1.28 -0.10 10.11
C TYR A 79 0.73 0.92 9.14
N TYR A 80 -0.58 1.03 9.06
CA TYR A 80 -1.24 2.06 8.25
C TYR A 80 -2.47 2.61 8.98
N SER A 81 -2.83 3.84 8.63
CA SER A 81 -4.05 4.49 9.10
C SER A 81 -4.54 5.46 8.04
N ALA A 82 -5.86 5.50 7.84
CA ALA A 82 -6.53 6.45 6.98
C ALA A 82 -7.90 6.81 7.56
N GLY A 83 -8.25 8.10 7.50
CA GLY A 83 -9.54 8.64 7.88
C GLY A 83 -10.22 9.31 6.68
N TYR A 84 -11.53 9.17 6.54
CA TYR A 84 -12.33 9.72 5.46
C TYR A 84 -13.55 10.41 6.02
N ASP A 85 -13.78 11.67 5.62
CA ASP A 85 -14.96 12.41 5.98
C ASP A 85 -16.10 12.15 5.00
N PHE A 86 -17.22 11.70 5.53
CA PHE A 86 -18.47 11.60 4.80
C PHE A 86 -19.34 12.82 5.09
N GLU A 87 -20.04 13.35 4.10
CA GLU A 87 -20.95 14.47 4.29
C GLU A 87 -21.94 14.22 5.45
N GLY A 88 -22.11 15.20 6.33
CA GLY A 88 -23.16 15.20 7.36
C GLY A 88 -22.77 14.63 8.74
N ASN A 89 -21.60 14.96 9.28
CA ASN A 89 -21.08 14.48 10.57
C ASN A 89 -20.90 12.95 10.61
N SER A 90 -20.40 12.38 9.55
CA SER A 90 -20.11 10.95 9.46
C SER A 90 -18.67 10.75 9.11
N ASP A 91 -17.92 10.06 9.95
CA ASP A 91 -16.52 9.74 9.75
C ASP A 91 -16.36 8.24 9.53
N PHE A 92 -15.48 7.87 8.64
CA PHE A 92 -15.05 6.49 8.45
C PHE A 92 -13.53 6.42 8.45
N GLY A 93 -12.99 5.48 9.19
CA GLY A 93 -11.56 5.28 9.20
C GLY A 93 -11.18 3.84 9.43
N PHE A 94 -10.00 3.51 8.97
CA PHE A 94 -9.39 2.24 9.24
C PHE A 94 -7.92 2.39 9.58
N SER A 95 -7.48 1.55 10.49
CA SER A 95 -6.08 1.42 10.86
C SER A 95 -5.75 -0.05 11.01
N GLY A 96 -4.50 -0.41 10.82
CA GLY A 96 -4.11 -1.81 10.93
C GLY A 96 -2.62 -2.00 10.97
N TYR A 97 -2.23 -3.22 11.33
CA TYR A 97 -0.85 -3.65 11.21
C TYR A 97 -0.77 -5.03 10.56
N SER A 98 0.36 -5.26 9.94
CA SER A 98 0.72 -6.51 9.28
C SER A 98 2.07 -6.98 9.81
N LEU A 99 2.20 -8.27 10.11
CA LEU A 99 3.44 -8.91 10.53
C LEU A 99 3.67 -10.12 9.61
N GLY A 100 4.77 -10.13 8.88
CA GLY A 100 4.99 -11.13 7.85
C GLY A 100 6.40 -11.69 7.79
N VAL A 101 6.50 -12.82 7.11
CA VAL A 101 7.78 -13.41 6.69
C VAL A 101 7.80 -13.45 5.17
N GLY A 102 8.87 -12.92 4.60
CA GLY A 102 9.07 -12.83 3.17
C GLY A 102 10.19 -13.74 2.69
N TYR A 103 10.05 -14.16 1.45
CA TYR A 103 11.07 -14.86 0.68
C TYR A 103 11.34 -14.11 -0.62
N LYS A 104 12.59 -14.00 -1.02
CA LYS A 104 13.01 -13.31 -2.23
C LYS A 104 14.01 -14.11 -3.05
N GLY A 105 14.04 -13.81 -4.34
CA GLY A 105 14.99 -14.45 -5.25
C GLY A 105 15.30 -13.56 -6.45
N ARG A 106 16.50 -13.68 -7.00
CA ARG A 106 16.96 -12.95 -8.17
C ARG A 106 16.40 -13.58 -9.45
N ILE A 107 15.91 -12.75 -10.36
CA ILE A 107 15.43 -13.16 -11.70
C ILE A 107 16.54 -12.94 -12.74
N SER A 108 17.24 -11.80 -12.65
CA SER A 108 18.26 -11.41 -13.62
C SER A 108 19.58 -12.16 -13.45
N GLY A 109 20.33 -12.34 -14.55
CA GLY A 109 21.71 -12.82 -14.51
C GLY A 109 22.65 -11.87 -13.77
N LYS A 110 23.88 -12.35 -13.44
CA LYS A 110 24.86 -11.57 -12.66
C LYS A 110 25.27 -10.24 -13.30
N ASP A 111 25.32 -10.22 -14.65
CA ASP A 111 25.80 -9.06 -15.42
C ASP A 111 24.64 -8.19 -15.95
N ALA A 112 23.40 -8.52 -15.59
CA ALA A 112 22.22 -7.77 -15.99
C ALA A 112 21.72 -6.86 -14.85
N MET A 113 20.94 -5.86 -15.21
CA MET A 113 20.23 -5.01 -14.26
C MET A 113 19.55 -5.87 -13.17
N PRO A 114 19.78 -5.59 -11.89
CA PRO A 114 19.18 -6.35 -10.81
C PRO A 114 17.67 -6.35 -10.89
N VAL A 115 17.07 -7.54 -10.95
CA VAL A 115 15.64 -7.77 -10.86
C VAL A 115 15.41 -8.90 -9.88
N GLU A 116 14.61 -8.64 -8.85
CA GLU A 116 14.23 -9.61 -7.83
C GLU A 116 12.72 -9.76 -7.74
N TRP A 117 12.26 -10.96 -7.47
CA TRP A 117 10.90 -11.22 -7.03
C TRP A 117 10.87 -11.40 -5.51
N PHE A 118 9.74 -11.12 -4.92
CA PHE A 118 9.50 -11.39 -3.50
C PHE A 118 8.06 -11.85 -3.27
N ALA A 119 7.88 -12.59 -2.18
CA ALA A 119 6.56 -12.93 -1.65
C ALA A 119 6.59 -12.82 -0.13
N VAL A 120 5.53 -12.28 0.46
CA VAL A 120 5.36 -12.10 1.91
C VAL A 120 4.05 -12.73 2.33
N LEU A 121 4.11 -13.61 3.32
CA LEU A 121 2.96 -14.16 4.00
C LEU A 121 2.82 -13.45 5.35
N SER A 122 1.66 -12.90 5.66
CA SER A 122 1.46 -12.05 6.82
C SER A 122 0.23 -12.43 7.64
N TYR A 123 0.33 -12.17 8.94
CA TYR A 123 -0.80 -11.96 9.82
C TYR A 123 -1.22 -10.50 9.71
N GLU A 124 -2.51 -10.27 9.63
CA GLU A 124 -3.12 -8.96 9.47
C GLU A 124 -4.06 -8.67 10.65
N HIS A 125 -4.01 -7.45 11.14
CA HIS A 125 -4.98 -6.92 12.08
C HIS A 125 -5.53 -5.62 11.55
N ASN A 126 -6.84 -5.53 11.43
CA ASN A 126 -7.54 -4.34 10.94
C ASN A 126 -8.53 -3.85 12.00
N ARG A 127 -8.56 -2.56 12.20
CA ARG A 127 -9.54 -1.85 13.02
C ARG A 127 -10.26 -0.83 12.16
N THR A 128 -11.56 -0.98 12.02
CA THR A 128 -12.43 0.02 11.42
C THR A 128 -13.18 0.79 12.47
N HIS A 129 -13.37 2.07 12.26
CA HIS A 129 -14.30 2.88 13.02
C HIS A 129 -15.21 3.62 12.05
N SER A 130 -16.46 3.77 12.42
CA SER A 130 -17.40 4.61 11.70
C SER A 130 -18.26 5.36 12.71
N GLN A 131 -18.46 6.64 12.46
CA GLN A 131 -19.39 7.46 13.18
C GLN A 131 -20.52 7.86 12.23
N LEU A 132 -21.72 7.38 12.50
CA LEU A 132 -22.93 7.71 11.77
C LEU A 132 -23.92 8.33 12.76
N HIS A 133 -24.26 9.62 12.60
CA HIS A 133 -25.28 10.30 13.39
C HIS A 133 -25.21 9.97 14.90
N ASP A 134 -24.16 10.30 15.60
CA ASP A 134 -23.97 10.07 17.05
C ASP A 134 -23.78 8.60 17.49
N VAL A 135 -23.74 7.64 16.56
CA VAL A 135 -23.45 6.24 16.86
C VAL A 135 -22.02 5.90 16.43
N ASN A 136 -21.15 5.67 17.42
CA ASN A 136 -19.80 5.18 17.17
C ASN A 136 -19.80 3.66 17.06
N HIS A 137 -19.28 3.16 15.95
CA HIS A 137 -19.06 1.75 15.74
C HIS A 137 -17.57 1.46 15.56
N HIS A 138 -17.07 0.47 16.31
CA HIS A 138 -15.69 0.01 16.22
C HIS A 138 -15.69 -1.48 15.97
N GLU A 139 -14.90 -1.91 15.01
CA GLU A 139 -14.73 -3.32 14.72
C GLU A 139 -13.25 -3.67 14.54
N ASN A 140 -12.83 -4.76 15.18
CA ASN A 140 -11.49 -5.31 15.03
C ASN A 140 -11.60 -6.64 14.31
N ARG A 141 -10.72 -6.89 13.35
CA ARG A 141 -10.66 -8.12 12.58
C ARG A 141 -9.22 -8.59 12.43
N ASP A 142 -9.04 -9.87 12.65
CA ASP A 142 -7.78 -10.58 12.41
C ASP A 142 -7.88 -11.33 11.08
N GLY A 143 -6.75 -11.45 10.40
CA GLY A 143 -6.73 -12.06 9.10
C GLY A 143 -5.35 -12.50 8.65
N SER A 144 -5.24 -12.79 7.37
CA SER A 144 -4.00 -13.17 6.71
C SER A 144 -3.85 -12.44 5.39
N GLY A 145 -2.60 -12.20 5.00
CA GLY A 145 -2.25 -11.56 3.75
C GLY A 145 -1.20 -12.32 2.95
N LEU A 146 -1.27 -12.19 1.65
CA LEU A 146 -0.24 -12.60 0.72
C LEU A 146 0.10 -11.45 -0.20
N LYS A 147 1.33 -10.94 -0.11
CA LYS A 147 1.87 -9.92 -1.02
C LYS A 147 2.94 -10.57 -1.89
N ALA A 148 2.88 -10.33 -3.18
CA ALA A 148 3.92 -10.77 -4.12
C ALA A 148 4.26 -9.65 -5.10
N GLY A 149 5.53 -9.57 -5.51
CA GLY A 149 5.95 -8.49 -6.38
C GLY A 149 7.32 -8.69 -7.00
N ILE A 150 7.71 -7.69 -7.77
CA ILE A 150 9.00 -7.59 -8.45
C ILE A 150 9.60 -6.22 -8.14
N ARG A 151 10.90 -6.18 -7.89
CA ARG A 151 11.73 -4.99 -7.75
C ARG A 151 12.78 -4.97 -8.84
N ALA A 152 13.02 -3.80 -9.44
CA ALA A 152 14.02 -3.62 -10.48
C ALA A 152 14.83 -2.34 -10.22
N ALA A 153 16.17 -2.46 -10.20
CA ALA A 153 17.06 -1.31 -10.16
C ALA A 153 17.19 -0.72 -11.55
N VAL A 154 16.46 0.36 -11.83
CA VAL A 154 16.48 1.03 -13.15
C VAL A 154 17.76 1.81 -13.36
N THR A 155 18.31 2.36 -12.28
CA THR A 155 19.64 3.00 -12.21
C THR A 155 20.29 2.65 -10.87
N ASP A 156 21.53 3.09 -10.65
CA ASP A 156 22.24 2.93 -9.37
C ASP A 156 21.52 3.56 -8.17
N ARG A 157 20.54 4.42 -8.42
CA ARG A 157 19.82 5.17 -7.39
C ARG A 157 18.32 5.03 -7.46
N LEU A 158 17.79 4.51 -8.56
CA LEU A 158 16.35 4.41 -8.77
C LEU A 158 15.95 2.95 -8.83
N GLU A 159 15.12 2.57 -7.90
CA GLU A 159 14.42 1.29 -7.87
C GLU A 159 12.94 1.50 -8.18
N LEU A 160 12.37 0.60 -8.96
CA LEU A 160 10.94 0.49 -9.18
C LEU A 160 10.42 -0.84 -8.61
N MET A 161 9.21 -0.80 -8.09
CA MET A 161 8.52 -1.96 -7.53
C MET A 161 7.10 -2.05 -8.07
N VAL A 162 6.66 -3.26 -8.39
CA VAL A 162 5.25 -3.58 -8.66
C VAL A 162 4.88 -4.75 -7.77
N SER A 163 3.74 -4.65 -7.09
CA SER A 163 3.25 -5.74 -6.26
C SER A 163 1.72 -5.84 -6.27
N ALA A 164 1.24 -7.04 -5.95
CA ALA A 164 -0.15 -7.32 -5.64
C ALA A 164 -0.24 -7.85 -4.21
N CYS A 165 -1.28 -7.49 -3.50
CA CYS A 165 -1.55 -7.93 -2.14
C CYS A 165 -3.00 -8.36 -2.01
N GLN A 166 -3.21 -9.58 -1.53
CA GLN A 166 -4.52 -10.08 -1.14
C GLN A 166 -4.56 -10.22 0.39
N GLN A 167 -5.61 -9.70 1.01
CA GLN A 167 -5.84 -9.81 2.45
C GLN A 167 -7.25 -10.38 2.67
N SER A 168 -7.41 -11.22 3.70
CA SER A 168 -8.70 -11.79 4.09
C SER A 168 -8.82 -11.78 5.62
N TYR A 169 -9.89 -11.19 6.12
CA TYR A 169 -10.16 -11.00 7.55
C TYR A 169 -11.44 -11.73 7.94
N GLY A 170 -11.42 -12.40 9.10
CA GLY A 170 -12.57 -13.13 9.62
C GLY A 170 -12.88 -14.45 8.89
N GLY A 171 -12.12 -14.81 7.87
CA GLY A 171 -12.29 -16.00 7.05
C GLY A 171 -11.18 -17.03 7.22
N ALA A 172 -11.23 -18.08 6.42
CA ALA A 172 -10.17 -19.06 6.35
C ALA A 172 -8.94 -18.46 5.64
N PHE A 173 -7.77 -18.88 6.10
CA PHE A 173 -6.48 -18.43 5.61
C PHE A 173 -6.37 -18.46 4.07
N LEU A 174 -6.06 -17.32 3.47
CA LEU A 174 -5.91 -17.10 2.02
C LEU A 174 -7.14 -17.44 1.15
N LEU A 175 -8.29 -17.71 1.74
CA LEU A 175 -9.53 -17.88 0.98
C LEU A 175 -10.32 -16.56 1.03
N ARG A 176 -10.79 -16.11 -0.13
CA ARG A 176 -11.68 -14.93 -0.23
C ARG A 176 -13.10 -15.31 0.26
N ASN A 177 -13.20 -15.65 1.53
CA ASN A 177 -14.45 -16.00 2.21
C ASN A 177 -14.54 -15.36 3.61
N GLY A 178 -13.73 -14.33 3.85
CA GLY A 178 -13.76 -13.54 5.06
C GLY A 178 -14.93 -12.55 5.10
N ASP A 179 -15.12 -11.93 6.24
CA ASP A 179 -16.08 -10.83 6.40
C ASP A 179 -15.60 -9.53 5.73
N LEU A 180 -14.30 -9.42 5.50
CA LEU A 180 -13.63 -8.35 4.77
C LEU A 180 -12.51 -8.97 3.94
N ASP A 181 -12.58 -8.82 2.65
CA ASP A 181 -11.53 -9.22 1.71
C ASP A 181 -11.00 -8.00 0.97
N SER A 182 -9.70 -7.97 0.68
CA SER A 182 -9.06 -6.91 -0.06
C SER A 182 -8.14 -7.47 -1.13
N LEU A 183 -8.17 -6.88 -2.31
CA LEU A 183 -7.18 -7.09 -3.36
C LEU A 183 -6.63 -5.74 -3.78
N SER A 184 -5.34 -5.54 -3.69
CA SER A 184 -4.69 -4.29 -4.06
C SER A 184 -3.47 -4.50 -4.93
N PHE A 185 -3.19 -3.49 -5.77
CA PHE A 185 -1.98 -3.39 -6.59
C PHE A 185 -1.21 -2.14 -6.18
N GLU A 186 0.10 -2.24 -6.15
CA GLU A 186 0.98 -1.14 -5.79
C GLU A 186 2.10 -0.99 -6.81
N LEU A 187 2.29 0.25 -7.29
CA LEU A 187 3.44 0.68 -8.07
C LEU A 187 4.26 1.62 -7.19
N GLY A 188 5.52 1.29 -6.93
CA GLY A 188 6.40 2.06 -6.06
C GLY A 188 7.70 2.45 -6.73
N GLY A 189 8.32 3.52 -6.22
CA GLY A 189 9.65 3.99 -6.58
C GLY A 189 10.45 4.36 -5.35
N VAL A 190 11.74 4.03 -5.35
CA VAL A 190 12.70 4.36 -4.30
C VAL A 190 13.88 5.07 -4.95
N LEU A 191 14.14 6.31 -4.52
CA LEU A 191 15.26 7.12 -4.97
C LEU A 191 16.29 7.24 -3.84
N ASP A 192 17.47 6.64 -4.03
CA ASP A 192 18.57 6.74 -3.08
C ASP A 192 19.14 8.17 -3.03
N LEU A 193 19.14 8.76 -1.84
CA LEU A 193 19.65 10.10 -1.55
C LEU A 193 21.08 10.10 -1.01
N ARG A 194 21.67 8.96 -0.69
CA ARG A 194 22.94 8.71 0.01
C ARG A 194 22.78 8.61 1.53
N ASN A 195 23.84 8.14 2.20
CA ASN A 195 23.91 8.01 3.67
C ASN A 195 22.74 7.19 4.24
N ASN A 196 22.35 6.12 3.55
CA ASN A 196 21.28 5.20 3.94
C ASN A 196 19.87 5.80 3.90
N TRP A 197 19.68 7.00 3.36
CA TRP A 197 18.38 7.64 3.19
C TRP A 197 17.88 7.55 1.76
N SER A 198 16.60 7.28 1.61
CA SER A 198 15.93 7.27 0.31
C SER A 198 14.60 8.00 0.38
N LEU A 199 14.21 8.62 -0.73
CA LEU A 199 12.85 9.11 -0.94
C LEU A 199 12.03 7.99 -1.56
N THR A 200 10.82 7.77 -1.05
CA THR A 200 9.90 6.77 -1.58
C THR A 200 8.63 7.42 -2.10
N THR A 201 8.04 6.82 -3.10
CA THR A 201 6.70 7.14 -3.58
C THR A 201 6.00 5.87 -3.99
N SER A 202 4.69 5.79 -3.75
CA SER A 202 3.90 4.68 -4.26
C SER A 202 2.48 5.12 -4.61
N TYR A 203 1.92 4.47 -5.62
CA TYR A 203 0.51 4.50 -5.95
C TYR A 203 -0.06 3.12 -5.65
N ARG A 204 -1.11 3.07 -4.86
CA ARG A 204 -1.85 1.86 -4.53
C ARG A 204 -3.29 2.02 -4.97
N THR A 205 -3.80 1.02 -5.66
CA THR A 205 -5.22 0.89 -6.02
C THR A 205 -5.74 -0.46 -5.58
N GLY A 206 -7.00 -0.56 -5.19
CA GLY A 206 -7.56 -1.83 -4.76
C GLY A 206 -9.01 -1.76 -4.36
N GLU A 207 -9.58 -2.94 -4.20
CA GLU A 207 -10.95 -3.18 -3.78
C GLU A 207 -10.97 -3.71 -2.34
N LEU A 208 -11.96 -3.24 -1.58
CA LEU A 208 -12.30 -3.72 -0.25
C LEU A 208 -13.73 -4.25 -0.29
N ASP A 209 -13.88 -5.54 -0.07
CA ASP A 209 -15.16 -6.23 -0.04
C ASP A 209 -15.64 -6.43 1.40
N TYR A 210 -16.65 -5.66 1.82
CA TYR A 210 -17.35 -5.87 3.09
C TYR A 210 -18.56 -6.79 2.90
N LEU A 211 -18.60 -7.91 3.59
CA LEU A 211 -19.71 -8.86 3.49
C LEU A 211 -20.90 -8.55 4.41
N THR A 212 -20.69 -7.74 5.47
CA THR A 212 -21.73 -7.45 6.46
C THR A 212 -21.59 -6.04 7.00
N LEU A 213 -22.57 -5.18 6.74
CA LEU A 213 -22.74 -3.97 7.53
C LEU A 213 -23.47 -4.36 8.84
N PRO A 214 -22.93 -4.02 10.04
CA PRO A 214 -23.64 -4.24 11.28
C PRO A 214 -25.01 -3.54 11.22
N ASN A 215 -26.07 -4.23 11.68
CA ASN A 215 -27.45 -3.75 11.73
C ASN A 215 -28.26 -3.73 10.42
N TYR A 216 -27.77 -4.30 9.33
CA TYR A 216 -28.62 -4.57 8.17
C TYR A 216 -29.04 -6.04 8.13
N PRO A 217 -30.35 -6.33 7.99
CA PRO A 217 -30.87 -7.72 8.06
C PRO A 217 -30.54 -8.59 6.84
N SER A 218 -29.87 -8.04 5.85
CA SER A 218 -29.44 -8.76 4.66
C SER A 218 -27.92 -8.60 4.49
N LYS A 219 -27.26 -9.63 4.00
CA LYS A 219 -25.85 -9.61 3.61
C LYS A 219 -25.67 -8.64 2.43
N TYR A 220 -25.51 -7.36 2.74
CA TYR A 220 -25.14 -6.39 1.73
C TYR A 220 -23.61 -6.45 1.58
N LYS A 221 -23.17 -6.80 0.39
CA LYS A 221 -21.79 -6.64 -0.01
C LYS A 221 -21.58 -5.14 -0.29
N LEU A 222 -20.74 -4.50 0.49
CA LEU A 222 -20.27 -3.15 0.22
C LEU A 222 -18.92 -3.29 -0.48
N GLU A 223 -18.84 -2.86 -1.71
CA GLU A 223 -17.61 -2.76 -2.48
C GLU A 223 -17.08 -1.33 -2.34
N LEU A 224 -15.83 -1.20 -1.91
CA LEU A 224 -15.14 0.07 -1.78
C LEU A 224 -13.90 0.04 -2.67
N ASP A 225 -13.83 0.94 -3.62
CA ASP A 225 -12.61 1.17 -4.39
C ASP A 225 -11.74 2.18 -3.65
N ARG A 226 -10.44 1.88 -3.54
CA ARG A 226 -9.48 2.72 -2.85
C ARG A 226 -8.30 3.04 -3.76
N ASP A 227 -7.98 4.32 -3.88
CA ASP A 227 -6.82 4.84 -4.56
C ASP A 227 -5.99 5.69 -3.60
N GLU A 228 -4.68 5.47 -3.55
CA GLU A 228 -3.79 6.15 -2.62
C GLU A 228 -2.44 6.46 -3.27
N VAL A 229 -1.97 7.69 -3.07
CA VAL A 229 -0.61 8.12 -3.41
C VAL A 229 0.14 8.44 -2.13
N PHE A 230 1.24 7.75 -1.88
CA PHE A 230 2.14 7.99 -0.76
C PHE A 230 3.44 8.62 -1.21
N VAL A 231 3.96 9.52 -0.37
CA VAL A 231 5.35 9.99 -0.42
C VAL A 231 5.97 9.73 0.96
N GLY A 232 7.17 9.21 0.98
CA GLY A 232 7.80 8.80 2.22
C GLY A 232 9.31 8.93 2.20
N VAL A 233 9.88 8.61 3.34
CA VAL A 233 11.33 8.55 3.55
C VAL A 233 11.67 7.20 4.12
N ARG A 234 12.68 6.56 3.55
CA ARG A 234 13.23 5.28 3.99
C ARG A 234 14.63 5.50 4.54
N TRP A 235 14.92 4.84 5.65
CA TRP A 235 16.25 4.70 6.21
C TRP A 235 16.64 3.22 6.20
N ALA A 236 17.71 2.89 5.48
CA ALA A 236 18.31 1.57 5.46
C ALA A 236 19.38 1.47 6.55
N PHE A 237 19.52 0.31 7.18
CA PHE A 237 20.52 0.07 8.23
C PHE A 237 21.08 -1.36 8.11
N ASP A 238 22.34 -1.51 8.48
CA ASP A 238 23.07 -2.79 8.45
C ASP A 238 22.72 -3.69 9.65
#